data_b5f871feea1ae9ba4933df581ede4db8
#
_entry.id   b5f871feea1ae9ba4933df581ede4db8
#
_cell.length_a   1.000
_cell.length_b   1.000
_cell.length_c   1.000
_cell.angle_alpha   90.00
_cell.angle_beta   90.00
_cell.angle_gamma   90.00
#
_symmetry.space_group_name_H-M   'P 1'
#
loop_
_entity.id
_entity.type
_entity.pdbx_description
1 polymer ?
#
loop_
_entity_poly.entity_id
_entity_poly.type
_entity_poly.pdbx_seq_one_letter_code
_entity_poly.pdbx_strand_id
1 'polypeptide(L)'
;VTNGMTHVEELLKHGIKTLMIGGQVKPTTMATVGANALETLRRYCFDRAFIGMNGIDVKYGLTTPDEQESLIKETAMKLSNHKYVLVDQSKFNQIYFARVPILDGLSIITSQKAMQNKMTEAYMNEFNFIGGKS
;
A
#
# COMPACT_ATOMS: atom_id res chain seq x y z
N VAL A 1 -7.68 -9.64 5.48
CA VAL A 1 -8.52 -9.01 4.44
C VAL A 1 -7.64 -8.52 3.30
N THR A 2 -8.01 -8.79 2.08
CA THR A 2 -7.25 -8.37 0.90
C THR A 2 -8.18 -7.98 -0.25
N ASN A 3 -7.73 -7.09 -1.11
CA ASN A 3 -8.38 -6.79 -2.38
C ASN A 3 -7.60 -7.35 -3.57
N GLY A 4 -6.47 -8.02 -3.34
CA GLY A 4 -5.62 -8.58 -4.39
C GLY A 4 -5.88 -10.05 -4.62
N MET A 5 -6.35 -10.41 -5.82
CA MET A 5 -6.65 -11.81 -6.16
C MET A 5 -5.41 -12.70 -6.08
N THR A 6 -4.25 -12.16 -6.41
CA THR A 6 -2.99 -12.91 -6.41
C THR A 6 -2.51 -13.30 -5.01
N HIS A 7 -2.98 -12.61 -3.98
CA HIS A 7 -2.60 -12.90 -2.59
C HIS A 7 -3.39 -14.06 -1.98
N VAL A 8 -4.60 -14.31 -2.47
CA VAL A 8 -5.54 -15.24 -1.83
C VAL A 8 -4.99 -16.65 -1.77
N GLU A 9 -4.51 -17.16 -2.89
CA GLU A 9 -3.97 -18.52 -2.96
C GLU A 9 -2.80 -18.73 -2.01
N GLU A 10 -1.88 -17.78 -1.98
CA GLU A 10 -0.69 -17.85 -1.13
C GLU A 10 -1.05 -17.79 0.36
N LEU A 11 -1.97 -16.93 0.74
CA LEU A 11 -2.44 -16.82 2.11
C LEU A 11 -3.11 -18.13 2.58
N LEU A 12 -3.93 -18.72 1.72
CA LEU A 12 -4.61 -19.98 2.04
C LEU A 12 -3.64 -21.15 2.17
N LYS A 13 -2.59 -21.19 1.35
CA LYS A 13 -1.53 -22.20 1.45
C LYS A 13 -0.82 -22.18 2.81
N HIS A 14 -0.74 -21.03 3.44
CA HIS A 14 -0.13 -20.87 4.76
C HIS A 14 -1.15 -21.00 5.91
N GLY A 15 -2.36 -21.47 5.62
CA GLY A 15 -3.41 -21.67 6.62
C GLY A 15 -3.96 -20.37 7.21
N ILE A 16 -3.81 -19.26 6.51
CA ILE A 16 -4.28 -17.95 6.98
C ILE A 16 -5.73 -17.73 6.55
N LYS A 17 -6.61 -17.48 7.51
CA LYS A 17 -8.01 -17.13 7.23
C LYS A 17 -8.02 -15.85 6.39
N THR A 18 -8.62 -15.91 5.20
CA THR A 18 -8.58 -14.85 4.22
C THR A 18 -9.99 -14.41 3.84
N LEU A 19 -10.25 -13.10 3.95
CA LEU A 19 -11.45 -12.46 3.45
C LEU A 19 -11.08 -11.61 2.25
N MET A 20 -11.69 -11.86 1.10
CA MET A 20 -11.47 -11.06 -0.09
C MET A 20 -12.58 -10.03 -0.26
N ILE A 21 -12.20 -8.78 -0.51
CA ILE A 21 -13.14 -7.71 -0.80
C ILE A 21 -13.59 -7.84 -2.26
N GLY A 22 -14.90 -7.95 -2.47
CA GLY A 22 -15.49 -7.94 -3.81
C GLY A 22 -15.48 -6.55 -4.43
N GLY A 23 -15.76 -6.48 -5.72
CA GLY A 23 -15.80 -5.24 -6.47
C GLY A 23 -15.40 -5.46 -7.92
N GLN A 24 -15.16 -4.37 -8.64
CA GLN A 24 -14.64 -4.44 -10.00
C GLN A 24 -13.17 -4.85 -9.97
N VAL A 25 -12.80 -5.81 -10.79
CA VAL A 25 -11.41 -6.28 -10.88
C VAL A 25 -10.66 -5.45 -11.91
N LYS A 26 -9.51 -4.89 -11.50
CA LYS A 26 -8.60 -4.20 -12.42
C LYS A 26 -7.69 -5.21 -13.10
N PRO A 27 -7.72 -5.28 -14.46
CA PRO A 27 -6.98 -6.33 -15.19
C PRO A 27 -5.46 -6.28 -14.96
N THR A 28 -4.90 -5.07 -14.82
CA THR A 28 -3.45 -4.89 -14.70
C THR A 28 -2.91 -5.31 -13.34
N THR A 29 -3.67 -5.09 -12.27
CA THR A 29 -3.22 -5.36 -10.90
C THR A 29 -3.90 -6.57 -10.28
N MET A 30 -4.98 -7.07 -10.89
CA MET A 30 -5.81 -8.15 -10.36
C MET A 30 -6.37 -7.81 -8.96
N ALA A 31 -6.61 -6.53 -8.73
CA ALA A 31 -7.16 -6.03 -7.47
C ALA A 31 -8.60 -5.56 -7.66
N THR A 32 -9.40 -5.69 -6.62
CA THR A 32 -10.76 -5.17 -6.60
C THR A 32 -10.79 -3.71 -6.16
N VAL A 33 -11.61 -2.93 -6.82
CA VAL A 33 -11.79 -1.50 -6.56
C VAL A 33 -13.26 -1.12 -6.71
N GLY A 34 -13.58 0.15 -6.44
CA GLY A 34 -14.89 0.73 -6.66
C GLY A 34 -15.77 0.78 -5.42
N ALA A 35 -17.01 1.24 -5.62
CA ALA A 35 -17.94 1.54 -4.52
C ALA A 35 -18.26 0.32 -3.65
N ASN A 36 -18.47 -0.85 -4.25
CA ASN A 36 -18.77 -2.06 -3.50
C ASN A 36 -17.58 -2.52 -2.65
N ALA A 37 -16.37 -2.41 -3.19
CA ALA A 37 -15.15 -2.74 -2.44
C ALA A 37 -14.98 -1.79 -1.24
N LEU A 38 -15.18 -0.50 -1.45
CA LEU A 38 -15.11 0.51 -0.38
C LEU A 38 -16.17 0.29 0.70
N GLU A 39 -17.39 0.00 0.31
CA GLU A 39 -18.47 -0.25 1.25
C GLU A 39 -18.16 -1.46 2.15
N THR A 40 -17.68 -2.54 1.57
CA THR A 40 -17.28 -3.73 2.33
C THR A 40 -16.12 -3.43 3.26
N LEU A 41 -15.09 -2.75 2.75
CA LEU A 41 -13.90 -2.38 3.52
C LEU A 41 -14.25 -1.55 4.77
N ARG A 42 -15.19 -0.62 4.63
CA ARG A 42 -15.63 0.26 5.71
C ARG A 42 -16.38 -0.45 6.85
N ARG A 43 -16.72 -1.71 6.69
CA ARG A 43 -17.35 -2.52 7.75
C ARG A 43 -16.34 -3.06 8.75
N TYR A 44 -15.05 -2.90 8.50
CA TYR A 44 -13.98 -3.50 9.31
C TYR A 44 -13.13 -2.47 10.02
N CYS A 45 -12.50 -2.91 11.11
CA CYS A 45 -11.41 -2.20 11.77
C CYS A 45 -10.21 -3.13 11.78
N PHE A 46 -9.01 -2.60 11.53
CA PHE A 46 -7.80 -3.41 11.40
C PHE A 46 -6.77 -3.03 12.46
N ASP A 47 -6.02 -4.03 12.92
CA ASP A 47 -4.82 -3.77 13.73
C ASP A 47 -3.71 -3.20 12.87
N ARG A 48 -3.51 -3.77 11.68
CA ARG A 48 -2.44 -3.39 10.76
C ARG A 48 -2.93 -3.39 9.32
N ALA A 49 -2.44 -2.42 8.55
CA ALA A 49 -2.58 -2.40 7.11
C ALA A 49 -1.21 -2.44 6.47
N PHE A 50 -1.05 -3.30 5.46
CA PHE A 50 0.14 -3.39 4.63
C PHE A 50 -0.26 -3.06 3.21
N ILE A 51 0.16 -1.91 2.73
CA ILE A 51 -0.30 -1.32 1.48
C ILE A 51 0.86 -1.21 0.49
N GLY A 52 0.76 -1.91 -0.64
CA GLY A 52 1.68 -1.71 -1.76
C GLY A 52 1.50 -0.33 -2.38
N MET A 53 2.59 0.28 -2.86
CA MET A 53 2.55 1.60 -3.46
C MET A 53 3.35 1.59 -4.76
N ASN A 54 2.90 2.35 -5.76
CA ASN A 54 3.51 2.38 -7.07
C ASN A 54 4.64 3.41 -7.17
N GLY A 55 4.52 4.54 -6.49
CA GLY A 55 5.53 5.58 -6.49
C GLY A 55 5.72 6.22 -5.14
N ILE A 56 6.96 6.57 -4.85
CA ILE A 56 7.35 7.36 -3.68
C ILE A 56 8.30 8.46 -4.14
N ASP A 57 7.99 9.71 -3.79
CA ASP A 57 8.73 10.89 -4.22
C ASP A 57 8.78 11.93 -3.11
N VAL A 58 9.90 12.64 -3.00
CA VAL A 58 10.09 13.65 -1.95
C VAL A 58 9.06 14.78 -2.07
N LYS A 59 8.77 15.22 -3.30
CA LYS A 59 7.87 16.35 -3.55
C LYS A 59 6.40 15.92 -3.56
N TYR A 60 6.09 14.83 -4.26
CA TYR A 60 4.70 14.42 -4.50
C TYR A 60 4.20 13.35 -3.54
N GLY A 61 5.06 12.80 -2.70
CA GLY A 61 4.67 11.81 -1.70
C GLY A 61 4.41 10.43 -2.29
N LEU A 62 3.33 9.82 -1.87
CA LEU A 62 2.92 8.50 -2.33
C LEU A 62 1.91 8.63 -3.45
N THR A 63 2.13 7.88 -4.54
CA THR A 63 1.27 7.96 -5.71
C THR A 63 0.97 6.57 -6.31
N THR A 64 -0.15 6.50 -7.01
CA THR A 64 -0.62 5.30 -7.71
C THR A 64 -1.33 5.75 -9.00
N PRO A 65 -1.38 4.92 -10.06
CA PRO A 65 -1.93 5.36 -11.34
C PRO A 65 -3.40 5.76 -11.33
N ASP A 66 -4.20 5.25 -10.39
CA ASP A 66 -5.65 5.23 -10.48
C ASP A 66 -6.30 5.76 -9.20
N GLU A 67 -7.28 6.64 -9.38
CA GLU A 67 -8.04 7.21 -8.25
C GLU A 67 -8.79 6.16 -7.44
N GLN A 68 -9.32 5.12 -8.07
CA GLN A 68 -10.03 4.06 -7.36
C GLN A 68 -9.09 3.25 -6.48
N GLU A 69 -7.88 2.96 -6.96
CA GLU A 69 -6.86 2.30 -6.15
C GLU A 69 -6.36 3.19 -5.02
N SER A 70 -6.18 4.47 -5.30
CA SER A 70 -5.81 5.46 -4.29
C SER A 70 -6.82 5.48 -3.13
N LEU A 71 -8.09 5.47 -3.46
CA LEU A 71 -9.15 5.53 -2.46
C LEU A 71 -9.23 4.25 -1.61
N ILE A 72 -9.03 3.08 -2.18
CA ILE A 72 -8.95 1.81 -1.45
C ILE A 72 -7.76 1.84 -0.48
N LYS A 73 -6.59 2.26 -0.95
CA LYS A 73 -5.36 2.33 -0.14
C LYS A 73 -5.54 3.29 1.05
N GLU A 74 -6.03 4.48 0.79
CA GLU A 74 -6.31 5.48 1.82
C GLU A 74 -7.31 4.96 2.85
N THR A 75 -8.41 4.39 2.40
CA THR A 75 -9.48 3.89 3.28
C THR A 75 -8.98 2.77 4.19
N ALA A 76 -8.24 1.81 3.63
CA ALA A 76 -7.66 0.72 4.43
C ALA A 76 -6.74 1.24 5.53
N MET A 77 -5.91 2.23 5.22
CA MET A 77 -5.02 2.84 6.19
C MET A 77 -5.78 3.62 7.27
N LYS A 78 -6.82 4.38 6.89
CA LYS A 78 -7.66 5.10 7.85
C LYS A 78 -8.36 4.19 8.85
N LEU A 79 -8.69 2.96 8.45
CA LEU A 79 -9.36 1.97 9.30
C LEU A 79 -8.39 1.15 10.16
N SER A 80 -7.10 1.44 10.10
CA SER A 80 -6.05 0.63 10.72
C SER A 80 -5.33 1.39 11.83
N ASN A 81 -4.99 0.67 12.92
CA ASN A 81 -4.20 1.24 14.01
C ASN A 81 -2.75 1.49 13.59
N HIS A 82 -2.15 0.54 12.87
CA HIS A 82 -0.78 0.63 12.36
C HIS A 82 -0.81 0.57 10.84
N LYS A 83 -0.09 1.49 10.20
CA LYS A 83 -0.12 1.69 8.75
C LYS A 83 1.27 1.51 8.19
N TYR A 84 1.41 0.56 7.25
CA TYR A 84 2.68 0.26 6.59
C TYR A 84 2.50 0.33 5.09
N VAL A 85 3.40 1.04 4.42
CA VAL A 85 3.48 1.08 2.96
C VAL A 85 4.71 0.30 2.53
N LEU A 86 4.52 -0.59 1.56
CA LEU A 86 5.57 -1.46 1.04
C LEU A 86 6.06 -0.92 -0.30
N VAL A 87 7.33 -0.60 -0.40
CA VAL A 87 7.96 -0.16 -1.64
C VAL A 87 9.34 -0.81 -1.79
N ASP A 88 9.64 -1.30 -2.98
CA ASP A 88 11.00 -1.69 -3.33
C ASP A 88 11.75 -0.49 -3.96
N GLN A 89 13.03 -0.68 -4.29
CA GLN A 89 13.83 0.44 -4.81
C GLN A 89 13.31 0.98 -6.15
N SER A 90 12.59 0.19 -6.95
CA SER A 90 12.07 0.63 -8.25
C SER A 90 10.97 1.68 -8.13
N LYS A 91 10.37 1.84 -6.96
CA LYS A 91 9.30 2.80 -6.71
C LYS A 91 9.79 4.20 -6.36
N PHE A 92 11.04 4.33 -6.00
CA PHE A 92 11.62 5.63 -5.64
C PHE A 92 11.75 6.54 -6.86
N ASN A 93 11.39 7.81 -6.67
CA ASN A 93 11.37 8.85 -7.71
C ASN A 93 10.35 8.56 -8.83
N GLN A 94 9.39 7.68 -8.58
CA GLN A 94 8.28 7.44 -9.50
C GLN A 94 7.07 8.25 -9.07
N ILE A 95 6.41 8.88 -10.02
CA ILE A 95 5.26 9.75 -9.80
C ILE A 95 4.13 9.30 -10.71
N TYR A 96 2.97 9.07 -10.11
CA TYR A 96 1.76 8.67 -10.82
C TYR A 96 0.63 9.68 -10.60
N PHE A 97 -0.46 9.50 -11.31
CA PHE A 97 -1.54 10.47 -11.39
C PHE A 97 -2.23 10.76 -10.05
N ALA A 98 -2.55 9.73 -9.28
CA ALA A 98 -3.33 9.87 -8.06
C ALA A 98 -2.42 9.83 -6.81
N ARG A 99 -2.58 10.81 -5.93
CA ARG A 99 -1.85 10.87 -4.67
C ARG A 99 -2.59 10.05 -3.61
N VAL A 100 -1.81 9.37 -2.78
CA VAL A 100 -2.31 8.70 -1.58
C VAL A 100 -1.84 9.51 -0.37
N PRO A 101 -2.74 10.02 0.48
CA PRO A 101 -2.32 10.84 1.61
C PRO A 101 -1.39 10.11 2.57
N ILE A 102 -0.41 10.83 3.10
CA ILE A 102 0.47 10.35 4.16
C ILE A 102 -0.21 10.60 5.49
N LEU A 103 -0.76 9.54 6.08
CA LEU A 103 -1.48 9.63 7.34
C LEU A 103 -0.51 9.55 8.52
N ASP A 104 -0.93 10.11 9.66
CA ASP A 104 -0.14 10.08 10.89
C ASP A 104 0.19 8.64 11.30
N GLY A 105 1.45 8.41 11.67
CA GLY A 105 1.92 7.09 12.09
C GLY A 105 2.26 6.13 10.96
N LEU A 106 2.22 6.60 9.71
CA LEU A 106 2.59 5.78 8.56
C LEU A 106 4.09 5.47 8.56
N SER A 107 4.43 4.22 8.35
CA SER A 107 5.82 3.77 8.16
C SER A 107 6.00 3.16 6.77
N ILE A 108 7.14 3.42 6.17
CA ILE A 108 7.52 2.84 4.87
C ILE A 108 8.42 1.64 5.12
N ILE A 109 8.03 0.47 4.63
CA ILE A 109 8.85 -0.73 4.65
C ILE A 109 9.49 -0.89 3.29
N THR A 110 10.81 -0.96 3.27
CA THR A 110 11.55 -1.12 2.02
C THR A 110 12.69 -2.13 2.19
N SER A 111 13.32 -2.50 1.08
CA SER A 111 14.42 -3.44 1.06
C SER A 111 15.72 -2.81 1.59
N GLN A 112 16.63 -3.66 2.06
CA GLN A 112 17.97 -3.21 2.44
C GLN A 112 18.69 -2.54 1.26
N LYS A 113 18.49 -3.05 0.05
CA LYS A 113 19.06 -2.48 -1.17
C LYS A 113 18.57 -1.04 -1.40
N ALA A 114 17.28 -0.79 -1.19
CA ALA A 114 16.73 0.57 -1.29
C ALA A 114 17.30 1.49 -0.21
N MET A 115 17.45 0.99 1.02
CA MET A 115 18.06 1.75 2.11
C MET A 115 19.50 2.16 1.79
N GLN A 116 20.25 1.32 1.09
CA GLN A 116 21.63 1.61 0.69
C GLN A 116 21.71 2.58 -0.50
N ASN A 117 20.82 2.43 -1.49
CA ASN A 117 20.96 3.08 -2.80
C ASN A 117 20.04 4.30 -3.01
N LYS A 118 18.92 4.37 -2.29
CA LYS A 118 17.88 5.38 -2.51
C LYS A 118 17.70 6.36 -1.35
N MET A 119 18.31 6.08 -0.21
CA MET A 119 18.06 6.84 1.00
C MET A 119 18.89 8.13 1.02
N THR A 120 18.26 9.20 0.62
CA THR A 120 18.79 10.55 0.74
C THR A 120 18.25 11.21 2.02
N GLU A 121 18.92 12.29 2.45
CA GLU A 121 18.45 13.09 3.57
C GLU A 121 17.01 13.60 3.34
N ALA A 122 16.67 13.98 2.11
CA ALA A 122 15.34 14.44 1.76
C ALA A 122 14.28 13.36 1.97
N TYR A 123 14.55 12.11 1.56
CA TYR A 123 13.63 11.00 1.82
C TYR A 123 13.49 10.72 3.33
N MET A 124 14.58 10.71 4.06
CA MET A 124 14.58 10.46 5.50
C MET A 124 13.83 11.54 6.28
N ASN A 125 13.83 12.78 5.79
CA ASN A 125 13.09 13.88 6.42
C ASN A 125 11.58 13.80 6.14
N GLU A 126 11.19 13.32 4.97
CA GLU A 126 9.78 13.28 4.56
C GLU A 126 9.04 12.03 5.03
N PHE A 127 9.73 10.91 5.24
CA PHE A 127 9.11 9.63 5.53
C PHE A 127 9.79 8.92 6.69
N ASN A 128 9.02 8.11 7.41
CA ASN A 128 9.53 7.20 8.43
C ASN A 128 9.80 5.83 7.78
N PHE A 129 11.06 5.48 7.60
CA PHE A 129 11.47 4.24 6.95
C PHE A 129 11.81 3.15 7.94
N ILE A 130 11.38 1.93 7.61
CA ILE A 130 11.81 0.70 8.26
C ILE A 130 12.53 -0.13 7.20
N GLY A 131 13.83 -0.37 7.38
CA GLY A 131 14.63 -1.17 6.46
C GLY A 131 14.34 -2.65 6.62
N GLY A 132 14.08 -3.33 5.50
CA GLY A 132 13.95 -4.78 5.46
C GLY A 132 15.31 -5.47 5.40
N LYS A 133 15.38 -6.68 5.97
CA LYS A 133 16.50 -7.59 5.72
C LYS A 133 16.17 -8.40 4.47
N SER A 134 16.99 -8.27 3.47
CA SER A 134 16.87 -9.05 2.24
C SER A 134 17.40 -10.46 2.42
#